data_726c36f2ea951ed1a29e9931d74de31c
#
_entry.id   726c36f2ea951ed1a29e9931d74de31c
#
_cell.length_a   1.000
_cell.length_b   1.000
_cell.length_c   1.000
_cell.angle_alpha   90.00
_cell.angle_beta   90.00
_cell.angle_gamma   90.00
#
_symmetry.space_group_name_H-M   'P 1'
#
loop_
_entity.id
_entity.type
_entity.pdbx_description
1 polymer ?
#
loop_
_entity_poly.entity_id
_entity_poly.type
_entity_poly.pdbx_seq_one_letter_code
_entity_poly.pdbx_strand_id
1 'polypeptide(L)'
;MNEDLAQGRDLIKRIAGTYSPGGSLFVAEVTKVDGITCAIKIGELEISDVRIFSVEQQGNLTVKPLEGSMALVADLSSGKLRDLVILQADKVELIKYEENSLVIEIDSESKKLDIKNDQVGLKDLFQAVADIIKQLTVSTPAGPSGTPLPPTVQAVTQYETNFKKLLK
;
A
#
# COMPACT_ATOMS: atom_id res chain seq x y z
N MET A 1 22.46 16.07 22.16
CA MET A 1 22.05 14.81 21.49
C MET A 1 21.74 13.65 22.44
N ASN A 2 22.34 13.54 23.64
CA ASN A 2 21.99 12.46 24.60
C ASN A 2 20.79 12.74 25.51
N GLU A 3 20.49 14.02 25.80
CA GLU A 3 19.38 14.38 26.70
C GLU A 3 18.02 14.18 26.07
N ASP A 4 17.85 14.49 24.77
CA ASP A 4 16.60 14.30 24.05
C ASP A 4 16.20 12.83 23.93
N LEU A 5 17.19 11.96 23.72
CA LEU A 5 17.00 10.49 23.72
C LEU A 5 16.66 9.94 25.11
N ALA A 6 17.15 10.58 26.18
CA ALA A 6 16.81 10.20 27.55
C ALA A 6 15.36 10.59 27.88
N GLN A 7 14.93 11.80 27.50
CA GLN A 7 13.56 12.24 27.70
C GLN A 7 12.56 11.40 26.87
N GLY A 8 12.91 11.07 25.64
CA GLY A 8 12.12 10.16 24.82
C GLY A 8 11.95 8.77 25.44
N ARG A 9 13.03 8.19 25.99
CA ARG A 9 12.97 6.91 26.72
C ARG A 9 12.04 6.97 27.93
N ASP A 10 12.11 8.05 28.72
CA ASP A 10 11.27 8.17 29.91
C ASP A 10 9.80 8.40 29.52
N LEU A 11 9.54 9.08 28.43
CA LEU A 11 8.18 9.22 27.88
C LEU A 11 7.63 7.87 27.42
N ILE A 12 8.41 7.08 26.69
CA ILE A 12 8.02 5.74 26.24
C ILE A 12 7.80 4.80 27.43
N LYS A 13 8.67 4.82 28.45
CA LYS A 13 8.47 4.05 29.68
C LYS A 13 7.17 4.42 30.40
N ARG A 14 6.81 5.68 30.41
CA ARG A 14 5.55 6.16 31.02
C ARG A 14 4.32 5.75 30.19
N ILE A 15 4.41 5.72 28.87
CA ILE A 15 3.32 5.32 27.97
C ILE A 15 3.15 3.79 27.96
N ALA A 16 4.25 3.03 27.91
CA ALA A 16 4.24 1.57 27.83
C ALA A 16 3.99 0.87 29.19
N GLY A 17 4.04 1.61 30.32
CA GLY A 17 3.68 1.11 31.65
C GLY A 17 4.55 0.00 32.22
N THR A 18 5.45 -0.61 31.45
CA THR A 18 6.31 -1.71 31.91
C THR A 18 7.59 -1.81 31.08
N TYR A 19 8.70 -1.87 31.76
CA TYR A 19 9.98 -2.24 31.17
C TYR A 19 9.96 -3.74 30.84
N SER A 20 9.88 -4.05 29.53
CA SER A 20 10.09 -5.42 29.06
C SER A 20 11.53 -5.56 28.52
N PRO A 21 12.33 -6.55 28.95
CA PRO A 21 13.69 -6.75 28.45
C PRO A 21 13.78 -7.14 26.95
N GLY A 22 12.67 -7.26 26.25
CA GLY A 22 12.60 -7.77 24.88
C GLY A 22 12.13 -6.80 23.81
N GLY A 23 11.84 -5.53 24.16
CA GLY A 23 11.35 -4.53 23.22
C GLY A 23 10.20 -3.72 23.79
N SER A 24 10.02 -2.50 23.32
CA SER A 24 8.92 -1.61 23.72
C SER A 24 7.98 -1.39 22.53
N LEU A 25 6.68 -1.46 22.78
CA LEU A 25 5.64 -1.08 21.82
C LEU A 25 5.08 0.27 22.25
N PHE A 26 4.92 1.17 21.30
CA PHE A 26 4.31 2.48 21.54
C PHE A 26 3.61 2.98 20.28
N VAL A 27 2.76 3.99 20.44
CA VAL A 27 2.06 4.64 19.33
C VAL A 27 2.73 5.99 19.06
N ALA A 28 2.96 6.29 17.77
CA ALA A 28 3.56 7.53 17.31
C ALA A 28 2.87 8.04 16.04
N GLU A 29 2.94 9.33 15.80
CA GLU A 29 2.49 9.95 14.57
C GLU A 29 3.56 9.83 13.49
N VAL A 30 3.19 9.42 12.28
CA VAL A 30 4.08 9.40 11.11
C VAL A 30 4.15 10.82 10.53
N THR A 31 5.31 11.46 10.56
CA THR A 31 5.47 12.85 10.09
C THR A 31 5.95 12.94 8.66
N LYS A 32 6.75 11.98 8.21
CA LYS A 32 7.28 11.93 6.85
C LYS A 32 7.55 10.48 6.44
N VAL A 33 7.32 10.17 5.19
CA VAL A 33 7.65 8.86 4.62
C VAL A 33 8.68 9.03 3.50
N ASP A 34 9.80 8.28 3.57
CA ASP A 34 10.89 8.36 2.61
C ASP A 34 11.35 6.94 2.21
N GLY A 35 10.85 6.49 1.06
CA GLY A 35 11.16 5.17 0.54
C GLY A 35 10.73 4.03 1.49
N ILE A 36 11.70 3.37 2.10
CA ILE A 36 11.52 2.22 3.00
C ILE A 36 11.59 2.60 4.48
N THR A 37 11.78 3.87 4.79
CA THR A 37 11.82 4.42 6.14
C THR A 37 10.82 5.55 6.30
N CYS A 38 10.58 5.95 7.53
CA CYS A 38 9.76 7.11 7.84
C CYS A 38 10.33 7.85 9.06
N ALA A 39 9.86 9.08 9.29
CA ALA A 39 10.01 9.79 10.53
C ALA A 39 8.72 9.68 11.35
N ILE A 40 8.87 9.55 12.66
CA ILE A 40 7.76 9.49 13.61
C ILE A 40 7.92 10.53 14.70
N LYS A 41 6.79 10.95 15.28
CA LYS A 41 6.75 11.92 16.37
C LYS A 41 6.03 11.37 17.59
N ILE A 42 6.66 11.55 18.76
CA ILE A 42 6.11 11.18 20.07
C ILE A 42 6.17 12.42 20.96
N GLY A 43 5.05 13.06 21.18
CA GLY A 43 5.04 14.38 21.85
C GLY A 43 5.84 15.40 21.04
N GLU A 44 6.94 15.91 21.59
CA GLU A 44 7.83 16.85 20.89
C GLU A 44 9.06 16.17 20.25
N LEU A 45 9.28 14.89 20.54
CA LEU A 45 10.41 14.13 20.01
C LEU A 45 10.10 13.63 18.61
N GLU A 46 10.94 13.99 17.63
CA GLU A 46 10.93 13.43 16.28
C GLU A 46 12.09 12.46 16.10
N ILE A 47 11.80 11.29 15.53
CA ILE A 47 12.78 10.22 15.29
C ILE A 47 12.70 9.85 13.82
N SER A 48 13.81 9.96 13.11
CA SER A 48 13.97 9.55 11.71
C SER A 48 14.44 8.09 11.59
N ASP A 49 14.48 7.60 10.35
CA ASP A 49 15.00 6.27 9.98
C ASP A 49 14.26 5.09 10.61
N VAL A 50 12.98 5.27 10.92
CA VAL A 50 12.10 4.20 11.36
C VAL A 50 11.75 3.30 10.18
N ARG A 51 12.03 2.01 10.29
CA ARG A 51 11.75 1.05 9.22
C ARG A 51 10.25 0.83 9.03
N ILE A 52 9.82 0.78 7.77
CA ILE A 52 8.44 0.42 7.40
C ILE A 52 8.28 -1.11 7.33
N PHE A 53 9.39 -1.84 7.21
CA PHE A 53 9.40 -3.29 7.10
C PHE A 53 9.85 -3.95 8.40
N SER A 54 9.27 -5.09 8.71
CA SER A 54 9.64 -5.92 9.86
C SER A 54 11.00 -6.59 9.73
N VAL A 55 11.57 -6.70 8.52
CA VAL A 55 12.89 -7.28 8.25
C VAL A 55 13.84 -6.22 7.68
N GLU A 56 15.15 -6.37 7.88
CA GLU A 56 16.15 -5.41 7.41
C GLU A 56 16.25 -5.32 5.88
N GLN A 57 15.91 -6.42 5.20
CA GLN A 57 15.86 -6.45 3.73
C GLN A 57 14.43 -6.20 3.26
N GLN A 58 14.31 -5.63 2.07
CA GLN A 58 13.05 -5.41 1.41
C GLN A 58 12.30 -6.73 1.25
N GLY A 59 11.21 -6.89 1.97
CA GLY A 59 10.35 -8.07 1.85
C GLY A 59 9.40 -7.95 0.66
N ASN A 60 8.74 -9.06 0.36
CA ASN A 60 7.77 -9.12 -0.74
C ASN A 60 6.50 -8.29 -0.46
N LEU A 61 6.22 -7.98 0.79
CA LEU A 61 5.08 -7.16 1.22
C LEU A 61 5.54 -5.81 1.77
N THR A 62 5.08 -4.75 1.14
CA THR A 62 5.26 -3.36 1.60
C THR A 62 3.92 -2.79 2.05
N VAL A 63 3.87 -2.24 3.26
CA VAL A 63 2.73 -1.48 3.78
C VAL A 63 3.24 -0.10 4.15
N LYS A 64 3.02 0.88 3.26
CA LYS A 64 3.50 2.24 3.44
C LYS A 64 2.45 3.06 4.21
N PRO A 65 2.77 3.59 5.39
CA PRO A 65 1.85 4.42 6.15
C PRO A 65 1.58 5.75 5.43
N LEU A 66 0.43 6.34 5.69
CA LEU A 66 0.12 7.69 5.24
C LEU A 66 0.75 8.71 6.21
N GLU A 67 1.32 9.79 5.70
CA GLU A 67 1.77 10.91 6.54
C GLU A 67 0.61 11.49 7.37
N GLY A 68 0.87 11.80 8.63
CA GLY A 68 -0.16 12.19 9.62
C GLY A 68 -0.97 11.02 10.19
N SER A 69 -0.63 9.76 9.86
CA SER A 69 -1.27 8.59 10.47
C SER A 69 -0.67 8.25 11.83
N MET A 70 -1.43 7.55 12.66
CA MET A 70 -0.92 6.96 13.90
C MET A 70 -0.41 5.55 13.62
N ALA A 71 0.79 5.26 14.07
CA ALA A 71 1.43 3.97 13.87
C ALA A 71 1.79 3.30 15.19
N LEU A 72 1.61 1.98 15.25
CA LEU A 72 2.16 1.12 16.29
C LEU A 72 3.61 0.80 15.92
N VAL A 73 4.53 1.20 16.77
CA VAL A 73 5.97 1.08 16.55
C VAL A 73 6.57 0.14 17.58
N ALA A 74 7.45 -0.74 17.12
CA ALA A 74 8.27 -1.58 17.99
C ALA A 74 9.71 -1.05 18.05
N ASP A 75 10.27 -0.96 19.26
CA ASP A 75 11.69 -0.74 19.49
C ASP A 75 12.39 -2.08 19.72
N LEU A 76 13.14 -2.54 18.74
CA LEU A 76 13.91 -3.78 18.79
C LEU A 76 15.26 -3.61 19.48
N SER A 77 15.64 -2.40 19.84
CA SER A 77 16.91 -2.06 20.49
C SER A 77 16.84 -2.05 22.02
N SER A 78 15.81 -2.65 22.62
CA SER A 78 15.61 -2.74 24.07
C SER A 78 15.57 -1.36 24.76
N GLY A 79 14.77 -0.45 24.23
CA GLY A 79 14.54 0.89 24.80
C GLY A 79 15.61 1.93 24.43
N LYS A 80 16.48 1.65 23.47
CA LYS A 80 17.51 2.59 23.01
C LYS A 80 17.08 3.47 21.86
N LEU A 81 15.90 3.21 21.26
CA LEU A 81 15.33 3.93 20.11
C LEU A 81 16.27 3.97 18.88
N ARG A 82 17.05 2.91 18.68
CA ARG A 82 18.03 2.81 17.58
C ARG A 82 17.58 1.90 16.45
N ASP A 83 16.66 1.01 16.75
CA ASP A 83 16.12 0.05 15.80
C ASP A 83 14.61 0.01 15.97
N LEU A 84 13.94 0.89 15.22
CA LEU A 84 12.50 1.06 15.27
C LEU A 84 11.86 0.51 13.99
N VAL A 85 10.73 -0.13 14.16
CA VAL A 85 9.95 -0.67 13.04
C VAL A 85 8.47 -0.38 13.23
N ILE A 86 7.79 0.05 12.17
CA ILE A 86 6.33 0.15 12.15
C ILE A 86 5.75 -1.26 12.00
N LEU A 87 4.87 -1.63 12.92
CA LEU A 87 4.12 -2.88 12.85
C LEU A 87 2.77 -2.69 12.14
N GLN A 88 2.13 -1.55 12.38
CA GLN A 88 0.81 -1.23 11.84
C GLN A 88 0.61 0.29 11.82
N ALA A 89 -0.13 0.80 10.85
CA ALA A 89 -0.63 2.17 10.83
C ALA A 89 -2.17 2.17 10.69
N ASP A 90 -2.82 3.20 11.22
CA ASP A 90 -4.28 3.37 11.13
C ASP A 90 -4.73 3.78 9.72
N LYS A 91 -3.83 4.46 8.97
CA LYS A 91 -4.05 4.84 7.58
C LYS A 91 -2.83 4.46 6.75
N VAL A 92 -3.08 3.88 5.59
CA VAL A 92 -2.07 3.36 4.68
C VAL A 92 -2.18 4.07 3.33
N GLU A 93 -1.06 4.56 2.81
CA GLU A 93 -0.96 5.14 1.47
C GLU A 93 -0.91 4.04 0.41
N LEU A 94 -0.06 3.04 0.62
CA LEU A 94 0.22 1.99 -0.35
C LEU A 94 0.34 0.63 0.33
N ILE A 95 -0.31 -0.39 -0.24
CA ILE A 95 -0.03 -1.80 0.04
C ILE A 95 0.49 -2.42 -1.25
N LYS A 96 1.68 -2.97 -1.24
CA LYS A 96 2.29 -3.63 -2.40
C LYS A 96 2.83 -4.99 -1.99
N TYR A 97 2.43 -6.02 -2.73
CA TYR A 97 3.05 -7.34 -2.70
C TYR A 97 3.73 -7.59 -4.04
N GLU A 98 4.97 -8.05 -4.01
CA GLU A 98 5.75 -8.34 -5.21
C GLU A 98 6.61 -9.59 -5.00
N GLU A 99 6.34 -10.63 -5.78
CA GLU A 99 7.10 -11.87 -5.76
C GLU A 99 7.05 -12.56 -7.12
N ASN A 100 8.21 -12.99 -7.64
CA ASN A 100 8.32 -13.74 -8.89
C ASN A 100 7.53 -13.10 -10.05
N SER A 101 7.69 -11.81 -10.25
CA SER A 101 6.98 -10.98 -11.24
C SER A 101 5.49 -10.75 -10.96
N LEU A 102 4.89 -11.42 -9.97
CA LEU A 102 3.53 -11.09 -9.53
C LEU A 102 3.55 -9.79 -8.72
N VAL A 103 2.77 -8.82 -9.14
CA VAL A 103 2.56 -7.55 -8.44
C VAL A 103 1.09 -7.41 -8.09
N ILE A 104 0.82 -7.15 -6.81
CA ILE A 104 -0.49 -6.72 -6.32
C ILE A 104 -0.28 -5.40 -5.59
N GLU A 105 -0.92 -4.34 -6.05
CA GLU A 105 -0.75 -3.00 -5.48
C GLU A 105 -2.12 -2.35 -5.24
N ILE A 106 -2.30 -1.82 -4.03
CA ILE A 106 -3.45 -1.01 -3.64
C ILE A 106 -2.92 0.37 -3.28
N ASP A 107 -3.33 1.37 -4.02
CA ASP A 107 -2.91 2.76 -3.87
C ASP A 107 -4.10 3.59 -3.39
N SER A 108 -4.01 4.07 -2.16
CA SER A 108 -5.09 4.82 -1.51
C SER A 108 -5.22 6.24 -2.06
N GLU A 109 -4.13 6.84 -2.55
CA GLU A 109 -4.12 8.18 -3.11
C GLU A 109 -4.83 8.21 -4.46
N SER A 110 -4.40 7.36 -5.38
CA SER A 110 -5.06 7.24 -6.69
C SER A 110 -6.39 6.49 -6.63
N LYS A 111 -6.69 5.79 -5.51
CA LYS A 111 -7.85 4.90 -5.32
C LYS A 111 -7.91 3.79 -6.35
N LYS A 112 -6.76 3.22 -6.67
CA LYS A 112 -6.61 2.22 -7.72
C LYS A 112 -5.98 0.93 -7.19
N LEU A 113 -6.30 -0.15 -7.91
CA LEU A 113 -5.75 -1.48 -7.74
C LEU A 113 -4.96 -1.86 -8.99
N ASP A 114 -3.76 -2.42 -8.82
CA ASP A 114 -2.97 -3.05 -9.87
C ASP A 114 -2.73 -4.53 -9.52
N ILE A 115 -3.07 -5.41 -10.45
CA ILE A 115 -2.76 -6.85 -10.35
C ILE A 115 -2.19 -7.25 -11.70
N LYS A 116 -0.92 -7.63 -11.71
CA LYS A 116 -0.23 -8.01 -12.94
C LYS A 116 0.92 -8.96 -12.68
N ASN A 117 1.37 -9.59 -13.74
CA ASN A 117 2.66 -10.26 -13.80
C ASN A 117 3.47 -9.73 -15.01
N ASP A 118 4.59 -10.40 -15.35
CA ASP A 118 5.44 -10.06 -16.49
C ASP A 118 4.75 -10.24 -17.86
N GLN A 119 3.63 -10.94 -17.92
CA GLN A 119 2.93 -11.29 -19.16
C GLN A 119 1.64 -10.49 -19.36
N VAL A 120 0.88 -10.25 -18.30
CA VAL A 120 -0.46 -9.68 -18.40
C VAL A 120 -0.89 -9.00 -17.11
N GLY A 121 -1.66 -7.91 -17.24
CA GLY A 121 -2.35 -7.24 -16.15
C GLY A 121 -3.85 -7.50 -16.14
N LEU A 122 -4.47 -7.40 -14.99
CA LEU A 122 -5.93 -7.55 -14.86
C LEU A 122 -6.67 -6.50 -15.70
N LYS A 123 -6.15 -5.29 -15.77
CA LYS A 123 -6.68 -4.22 -16.65
C LYS A 123 -6.65 -4.61 -18.12
N ASP A 124 -5.56 -5.25 -18.57
CA ASP A 124 -5.38 -5.66 -19.96
C ASP A 124 -6.38 -6.78 -20.33
N LEU A 125 -6.63 -7.70 -19.40
CA LEU A 125 -7.65 -8.75 -19.59
C LEU A 125 -9.05 -8.14 -19.74
N PHE A 126 -9.43 -7.18 -18.90
CA PHE A 126 -10.71 -6.52 -19.03
C PHE A 126 -10.82 -5.69 -20.30
N GLN A 127 -9.72 -5.05 -20.72
CA GLN A 127 -9.70 -4.32 -22.01
C GLN A 127 -9.88 -5.28 -23.19
N ALA A 128 -9.18 -6.42 -23.17
CA ALA A 128 -9.33 -7.43 -24.22
C ALA A 128 -10.77 -7.97 -24.33
N VAL A 129 -11.43 -8.20 -23.20
CA VAL A 129 -12.85 -8.62 -23.18
C VAL A 129 -13.74 -7.53 -23.80
N ALA A 130 -13.53 -6.27 -23.43
CA ALA A 130 -14.29 -5.16 -23.99
C ALA A 130 -14.09 -5.04 -25.52
N ASP A 131 -12.86 -5.23 -26.00
CA ASP A 131 -12.53 -5.16 -27.42
C ASP A 131 -13.15 -6.33 -28.21
N ILE A 132 -13.15 -7.53 -27.64
CA ILE A 132 -13.83 -8.70 -28.22
C ILE A 132 -15.32 -8.41 -28.39
N ILE A 133 -15.99 -7.89 -27.37
CA ILE A 133 -17.43 -7.58 -27.42
C ILE A 133 -17.73 -6.53 -28.48
N LYS A 134 -16.89 -5.51 -28.61
CA LYS A 134 -17.06 -4.45 -29.63
C LYS A 134 -16.92 -4.94 -31.06
N GLN A 135 -16.13 -6.00 -31.25
CA GLN A 135 -15.84 -6.59 -32.56
C GLN A 135 -16.69 -7.86 -32.84
N LEU A 136 -17.56 -8.24 -31.90
CA LEU A 136 -18.30 -9.49 -31.99
C LEU A 136 -19.22 -9.49 -33.23
N THR A 137 -19.02 -10.45 -34.09
CA THR A 137 -19.92 -10.76 -35.22
C THR A 137 -20.33 -12.24 -35.13
N VAL A 138 -21.56 -12.54 -35.49
CA VAL A 138 -22.11 -13.90 -35.43
C VAL A 138 -22.51 -14.35 -36.82
N SER A 139 -22.12 -15.56 -37.18
CA SER A 139 -22.61 -16.17 -38.45
C SER A 139 -24.08 -16.55 -38.32
N THR A 140 -24.88 -16.10 -39.26
CA THR A 140 -26.31 -16.45 -39.36
C THR A 140 -26.57 -17.13 -40.69
N PRO A 141 -27.71 -17.84 -40.88
CA PRO A 141 -28.08 -18.45 -42.17
C PRO A 141 -28.18 -17.41 -43.34
N ALA A 142 -28.34 -16.12 -43.00
CA ALA A 142 -28.40 -15.02 -43.98
C ALA A 142 -27.04 -14.33 -44.19
N GLY A 143 -25.95 -14.83 -43.55
CA GLY A 143 -24.61 -14.24 -43.58
C GLY A 143 -24.13 -13.76 -42.22
N PRO A 144 -22.93 -13.16 -42.13
CA PRO A 144 -22.42 -12.62 -40.86
C PRO A 144 -23.31 -11.49 -40.35
N SER A 145 -23.49 -11.43 -39.05
CA SER A 145 -24.16 -10.28 -38.40
C SER A 145 -23.35 -8.99 -38.62
N GLY A 146 -24.00 -7.86 -38.56
CA GLY A 146 -23.30 -6.57 -38.46
C GLY A 146 -22.52 -6.42 -37.15
N THR A 147 -21.87 -5.27 -36.98
CA THR A 147 -21.26 -4.88 -35.72
C THR A 147 -22.29 -4.80 -34.58
N PRO A 148 -21.90 -4.92 -33.31
CA PRO A 148 -22.81 -4.80 -32.18
C PRO A 148 -23.66 -3.52 -32.25
N LEU A 149 -24.89 -3.64 -31.79
CA LEU A 149 -25.84 -2.49 -31.79
C LEU A 149 -25.30 -1.35 -30.91
N PRO A 150 -25.62 -0.08 -31.27
CA PRO A 150 -25.18 1.10 -30.51
C PRO A 150 -25.38 0.99 -28.95
N PRO A 151 -26.52 0.46 -28.46
CA PRO A 151 -26.67 0.27 -27.02
C PRO A 151 -25.64 -0.67 -26.39
N THR A 152 -25.26 -1.75 -27.10
CA THR A 152 -24.22 -2.68 -26.64
C THR A 152 -22.85 -2.00 -26.59
N VAL A 153 -22.48 -1.27 -27.63
CA VAL A 153 -21.23 -0.50 -27.68
C VAL A 153 -21.19 0.54 -26.55
N GLN A 154 -22.30 1.19 -26.28
CA GLN A 154 -22.43 2.17 -25.19
C GLN A 154 -22.25 1.53 -23.82
N ALA A 155 -22.84 0.35 -23.58
CA ALA A 155 -22.67 -0.41 -22.35
C ALA A 155 -21.22 -0.86 -22.13
N VAL A 156 -20.55 -1.34 -23.19
CA VAL A 156 -19.13 -1.73 -23.12
C VAL A 156 -18.24 -0.51 -22.85
N THR A 157 -18.51 0.63 -23.45
CA THR A 157 -17.77 1.88 -23.20
C THR A 157 -17.94 2.33 -21.73
N GLN A 158 -19.13 2.18 -21.17
CA GLN A 158 -19.37 2.46 -19.75
C GLN A 158 -18.63 1.47 -18.86
N TYR A 159 -18.59 0.18 -19.20
CA TYR A 159 -17.79 -0.83 -18.51
C TYR A 159 -16.29 -0.49 -18.54
N GLU A 160 -15.73 -0.14 -19.69
CA GLU A 160 -14.34 0.30 -19.80
C GLU A 160 -14.04 1.52 -18.92
N THR A 161 -14.93 2.49 -18.91
CA THR A 161 -14.80 3.68 -18.06
C THR A 161 -14.76 3.30 -16.58
N ASN A 162 -15.57 2.32 -16.16
CA ASN A 162 -15.65 1.91 -14.77
C ASN A 162 -14.42 1.12 -14.32
N PHE A 163 -13.96 0.13 -15.09
CA PHE A 163 -12.77 -0.61 -14.66
C PHE A 163 -11.49 0.24 -14.71
N LYS A 164 -11.37 1.19 -15.66
CA LYS A 164 -10.25 2.14 -15.70
C LYS A 164 -10.21 3.12 -14.52
N LYS A 165 -11.33 3.32 -13.83
CA LYS A 165 -11.35 4.07 -12.56
C LYS A 165 -10.76 3.27 -11.41
N LEU A 166 -10.90 1.94 -11.43
CA LEU A 166 -10.48 1.05 -10.36
C LEU A 166 -9.06 0.49 -10.59
N LEU A 167 -8.73 0.16 -11.83
CA LEU A 167 -7.46 -0.49 -12.18
C LEU A 167 -6.46 0.51 -12.75
N LYS A 168 -5.18 0.31 -12.37
CA LYS A 168 -4.04 1.08 -12.92
C LYS A 168 -3.73 0.69 -14.34
#